data_03092176fafa9a465b0aedfd0339f160
#
_entry.id   03092176fafa9a465b0aedfd0339f160
#
_cell.length_a   1.000
_cell.length_b   1.000
_cell.length_c   1.000
_cell.angle_alpha   90.00
_cell.angle_beta   90.00
_cell.angle_gamma   90.00
#
_symmetry.space_group_name_H-M   'P 1'
#
loop_
_entity.id
_entity.type
_entity.pdbx_description
1 polymer ?
#
loop_
_entity_poly.entity_id
_entity_poly.type
_entity_poly.pdbx_seq_one_letter_code
_entity_poly.pdbx_strand_id
1 'polypeptide(L)'
;VPFAESFLAIVSSQEVASGELKNFQVPNLSIREHKALLRQQCRDRRMAVAATASQAIVGHFLSRLHQQPAWQTIALFLPLPGEPDVTSLLAAAPDRRYVFPRVIGKGMEFHHLIDITSQTTAGPWGLREPLASCPVVAIEQIDIMLCPGVAFSHARHRLGKGAGFYDRYLAQTSSHPELIGVTFDHLLFEELPHEEHDILMHDVLTEKGFASQKGASSSLQ
;
A
#
# COMPACT_ATOMS: atom_id res chain seq x y z
N VAL A 1 10.99 -13.48 -26.60
CA VAL A 1 9.86 -14.42 -26.39
C VAL A 1 10.28 -15.80 -25.86
N PRO A 2 11.56 -16.25 -25.81
CA PRO A 2 11.87 -17.56 -25.23
C PRO A 2 12.15 -17.57 -23.72
N PHE A 3 12.15 -16.41 -23.01
CA PHE A 3 12.51 -16.34 -21.58
C PHE A 3 11.37 -16.74 -20.63
N ALA A 4 10.12 -16.53 -21.03
CA ALA A 4 8.96 -16.79 -20.17
C ALA A 4 8.64 -18.30 -20.04
N GLU A 5 8.89 -19.09 -21.07
CA GLU A 5 8.57 -20.53 -21.04
C GLU A 5 9.57 -21.37 -20.24
N SER A 6 10.84 -20.98 -20.25
CA SER A 6 11.87 -21.67 -19.44
C SER A 6 11.72 -21.40 -17.93
N PHE A 7 11.07 -20.31 -17.55
CA PHE A 7 10.90 -19.92 -16.16
C PHE A 7 9.72 -20.60 -15.49
N LEU A 8 8.64 -20.86 -16.22
CA LEU A 8 7.48 -21.64 -15.73
C LEU A 8 7.85 -23.11 -15.40
N ALA A 9 8.92 -23.63 -15.99
CA ALA A 9 9.39 -24.99 -15.72
C ALA A 9 10.26 -25.11 -14.45
N ILE A 10 10.79 -23.99 -13.91
CA ILE A 10 11.68 -24.02 -12.72
C ILE A 10 10.88 -23.86 -11.42
N VAL A 11 9.70 -23.22 -11.47
CA VAL A 11 8.78 -23.20 -10.32
C VAL A 11 7.91 -24.46 -10.39
N SER A 12 8.37 -25.53 -9.73
CA SER A 12 7.62 -26.77 -9.70
C SER A 12 6.21 -26.53 -9.15
N SER A 13 5.22 -27.18 -9.77
CA SER A 13 3.81 -27.12 -9.41
C SER A 13 3.48 -27.47 -7.95
N GLN A 14 4.45 -27.92 -7.15
CA GLN A 14 4.31 -28.22 -5.73
C GLN A 14 4.51 -27.00 -4.79
N GLU A 15 5.35 -26.01 -5.15
CA GLU A 15 5.55 -24.81 -4.32
C GLU A 15 4.42 -23.77 -4.48
N VAL A 16 3.76 -23.79 -5.63
CA VAL A 16 2.59 -22.91 -5.89
C VAL A 16 1.36 -23.34 -5.09
N ALA A 17 1.26 -24.61 -4.75
CA ALA A 17 0.10 -25.17 -4.03
C ALA A 17 0.14 -24.95 -2.51
N SER A 18 1.31 -24.69 -1.92
CA SER A 18 1.47 -24.54 -0.46
C SER A 18 1.29 -23.13 0.08
N GLY A 19 1.11 -22.11 -0.75
CA GLY A 19 0.85 -20.73 -0.29
C GLY A 19 2.04 -20.02 0.35
N GLU A 20 3.18 -20.67 0.49
CA GLU A 20 4.37 -20.14 1.18
C GLU A 20 5.47 -19.74 0.18
N LEU A 21 5.45 -18.47 -0.26
CA LEU A 21 6.64 -17.86 -0.86
C LEU A 21 7.49 -17.21 0.24
N LYS A 22 8.15 -18.02 1.04
CA LYS A 22 9.23 -17.58 1.94
C LYS A 22 10.53 -17.60 1.14
N ASN A 23 11.12 -16.43 0.90
CA ASN A 23 12.43 -16.22 0.24
C ASN A 23 12.51 -16.54 -1.26
N PHE A 24 12.04 -15.61 -2.09
CA PHE A 24 12.21 -15.70 -3.54
C PHE A 24 13.49 -14.95 -3.98
N GLN A 25 14.65 -15.58 -3.85
CA GLN A 25 15.88 -15.12 -4.50
C GLN A 25 16.08 -15.90 -5.79
N VAL A 26 15.87 -15.25 -6.94
CA VAL A 26 16.25 -15.82 -8.25
C VAL A 26 17.69 -15.40 -8.53
N PRO A 27 18.63 -16.33 -8.61
CA PRO A 27 20.01 -16.00 -8.98
C PRO A 27 20.05 -15.33 -10.35
N ASN A 28 20.84 -14.25 -10.50
CA ASN A 28 21.11 -13.52 -11.74
C ASN A 28 20.04 -12.54 -12.25
N LEU A 29 19.01 -12.17 -11.49
CA LEU A 29 18.15 -11.04 -11.84
C LEU A 29 18.62 -9.74 -11.18
N SER A 30 18.57 -8.63 -11.93
CA SER A 30 18.71 -7.30 -11.35
C SER A 30 17.50 -7.00 -10.42
N ILE A 31 17.67 -6.09 -9.46
CA ILE A 31 16.59 -5.66 -8.55
C ILE A 31 15.35 -5.22 -9.34
N ARG A 32 15.55 -4.52 -10.46
CA ARG A 32 14.46 -4.05 -11.33
C ARG A 32 13.67 -5.20 -11.96
N GLU A 33 14.34 -6.22 -12.45
CA GLU A 33 13.71 -7.41 -13.03
C GLU A 33 12.98 -8.20 -11.97
N HIS A 34 13.57 -8.35 -10.79
CA HIS A 34 12.96 -8.99 -9.63
C HIS A 34 11.66 -8.27 -9.20
N LYS A 35 11.71 -6.92 -9.07
CA LYS A 35 10.53 -6.10 -8.80
C LYS A 35 9.44 -6.27 -9.88
N ALA A 36 9.83 -6.39 -11.17
CA ALA A 36 8.88 -6.56 -12.26
C ALA A 36 8.18 -7.94 -12.20
N LEU A 37 8.93 -8.99 -11.93
CA LEU A 37 8.41 -10.35 -11.78
C LEU A 37 7.44 -10.46 -10.60
N LEU A 38 7.81 -9.94 -9.44
CA LEU A 38 6.94 -9.91 -8.27
C LEU A 38 5.64 -9.15 -8.52
N ARG A 39 5.69 -8.02 -9.25
CA ARG A 39 4.47 -7.30 -9.63
C ARG A 39 3.53 -8.15 -10.47
N GLN A 40 4.07 -8.97 -11.37
CA GLN A 40 3.28 -9.90 -12.19
C GLN A 40 2.61 -10.96 -11.29
N GLN A 41 3.39 -11.64 -10.48
CA GLN A 41 2.89 -12.70 -9.58
C GLN A 41 1.84 -12.17 -8.58
N CYS A 42 2.05 -10.98 -8.02
CA CYS A 42 1.08 -10.36 -7.11
C CYS A 42 -0.21 -9.94 -7.83
N ARG A 43 -0.16 -9.55 -9.11
CA ARG A 43 -1.38 -9.28 -9.90
C ARG A 43 -2.24 -10.53 -10.05
N ASP A 44 -1.61 -11.66 -10.34
CA ASP A 44 -2.30 -12.95 -10.51
C ASP A 44 -2.93 -13.44 -9.19
N ARG A 45 -2.37 -13.01 -8.06
CA ARG A 45 -2.86 -13.32 -6.70
C ARG A 45 -3.91 -12.36 -6.16
N ARG A 46 -4.16 -11.24 -6.81
CA ARG A 46 -5.22 -10.29 -6.45
C ARG A 46 -6.60 -10.88 -6.75
N MET A 47 -6.93 -11.94 -6.06
CA MET A 47 -8.24 -12.56 -6.10
C MET A 47 -9.28 -11.65 -5.42
N ALA A 48 -10.56 -11.91 -5.68
CA ALA A 48 -11.65 -11.22 -4.99
C ALA A 48 -11.54 -11.45 -3.48
N VAL A 49 -10.85 -10.54 -2.80
CA VAL A 49 -10.77 -10.55 -1.35
C VAL A 49 -12.11 -10.05 -0.82
N ALA A 50 -12.68 -10.77 0.14
CA ALA A 50 -13.97 -10.43 0.69
C ALA A 50 -13.97 -9.02 1.28
N ALA A 51 -15.08 -8.28 1.12
CA ALA A 51 -15.26 -6.95 1.71
C ALA A 51 -14.98 -6.93 3.23
N THR A 52 -15.19 -8.06 3.90
CA THR A 52 -14.88 -8.28 5.33
C THR A 52 -13.40 -8.07 5.66
N ALA A 53 -12.48 -8.38 4.75
CA ALA A 53 -11.04 -8.16 4.98
C ALA A 53 -10.71 -6.65 5.01
N SER A 54 -11.28 -5.85 4.10
CA SER A 54 -11.14 -4.39 4.13
C SER A 54 -11.74 -3.79 5.41
N GLN A 55 -12.90 -4.31 5.86
CA GLN A 55 -13.51 -3.87 7.12
C GLN A 55 -12.62 -4.19 8.34
N ALA A 56 -11.95 -5.35 8.35
CA ALA A 56 -11.01 -5.69 9.42
C ALA A 56 -9.80 -4.73 9.44
N ILE A 57 -9.24 -4.39 8.27
CA ILE A 57 -8.18 -3.38 8.13
C ILE A 57 -8.62 -2.04 8.73
N VAL A 58 -9.82 -1.56 8.35
CA VAL A 58 -10.39 -0.32 8.88
C VAL A 58 -10.57 -0.39 10.40
N GLY A 59 -11.07 -1.51 10.92
CA GLY A 59 -11.24 -1.73 12.37
C GLY A 59 -9.93 -1.65 13.15
N HIS A 60 -8.86 -2.29 12.64
CA HIS A 60 -7.54 -2.21 13.25
C HIS A 60 -6.96 -0.79 13.20
N PHE A 61 -7.15 -0.09 12.07
CA PHE A 61 -6.70 1.30 11.97
C PHE A 61 -7.45 2.22 12.93
N LEU A 62 -8.77 2.12 13.03
CA LEU A 62 -9.58 2.90 13.97
C LEU A 62 -9.16 2.69 15.42
N SER A 63 -8.84 1.45 15.81
CA SER A 63 -8.35 1.14 17.15
C SER A 63 -7.04 1.89 17.47
N ARG A 64 -6.13 1.99 16.50
CA ARG A 64 -4.89 2.78 16.65
C ARG A 64 -5.17 4.28 16.58
N LEU A 65 -6.06 4.74 15.71
CA LEU A 65 -6.44 6.15 15.56
C LEU A 65 -6.99 6.73 16.86
N HIS A 66 -7.81 5.98 17.60
CA HIS A 66 -8.33 6.39 18.92
C HIS A 66 -7.22 6.59 19.97
N GLN A 67 -6.10 5.91 19.82
CA GLN A 67 -4.93 6.05 20.70
C GLN A 67 -3.98 7.18 20.27
N GLN A 68 -4.23 7.79 19.10
CA GLN A 68 -3.39 8.80 18.49
C GLN A 68 -4.19 10.07 18.17
N PRO A 69 -4.58 10.85 19.20
CA PRO A 69 -5.40 12.05 19.01
C PRO A 69 -4.71 13.13 18.19
N ALA A 70 -3.38 13.08 18.05
CA ALA A 70 -2.61 14.00 17.23
C ALA A 70 -2.82 13.79 15.71
N TRP A 71 -3.26 12.61 15.26
CA TRP A 71 -3.49 12.33 13.85
C TRP A 71 -4.81 12.97 13.37
N GLN A 72 -4.75 14.22 12.99
CA GLN A 72 -5.90 15.01 12.53
C GLN A 72 -6.10 14.95 11.02
N THR A 73 -5.01 14.99 10.24
CA THR A 73 -5.02 14.93 8.78
C THR A 73 -4.48 13.58 8.30
N ILE A 74 -5.34 12.80 7.68
CA ILE A 74 -5.07 11.42 7.26
C ILE A 74 -5.07 11.35 5.75
N ALA A 75 -3.93 10.98 5.15
CA ALA A 75 -3.86 10.70 3.73
C ALA A 75 -4.30 9.26 3.45
N LEU A 76 -5.27 9.12 2.56
CA LEU A 76 -5.81 7.86 2.08
C LEU A 76 -5.56 7.70 0.58
N PHE A 77 -5.97 6.59 0.03
CA PHE A 77 -6.01 6.34 -1.41
C PHE A 77 -7.41 5.84 -1.82
N LEU A 78 -7.77 6.07 -3.08
CA LEU A 78 -8.95 5.46 -3.69
C LEU A 78 -8.54 4.09 -4.25
N PRO A 79 -9.17 2.99 -3.80
CA PRO A 79 -8.69 1.66 -4.12
C PRO A 79 -8.93 1.31 -5.59
N LEU A 80 -7.97 0.60 -6.19
CA LEU A 80 -8.17 -0.15 -7.42
C LEU A 80 -8.75 -1.54 -7.10
N PRO A 81 -9.34 -2.22 -8.11
CA PRO A 81 -9.77 -3.60 -7.93
C PRO A 81 -8.66 -4.47 -7.34
N GLY A 82 -8.97 -5.20 -6.26
CA GLY A 82 -8.02 -6.04 -5.54
C GLY A 82 -7.08 -5.30 -4.57
N GLU A 83 -7.33 -4.02 -4.28
CA GLU A 83 -6.70 -3.30 -3.18
C GLU A 83 -7.64 -3.21 -1.97
N PRO A 84 -7.10 -3.10 -0.74
CA PRO A 84 -7.92 -2.82 0.43
C PRO A 84 -8.70 -1.52 0.28
N ASP A 85 -10.00 -1.55 0.58
CA ASP A 85 -10.82 -0.35 0.62
C ASP A 85 -10.82 0.25 2.04
N VAL A 86 -10.17 1.39 2.18
CA VAL A 86 -10.06 2.15 3.43
C VAL A 86 -10.96 3.38 3.45
N THR A 87 -11.78 3.59 2.41
CA THR A 87 -12.60 4.80 2.26
C THR A 87 -13.71 4.93 3.29
N SER A 88 -14.15 3.82 3.87
CA SER A 88 -15.15 3.83 4.95
C SER A 88 -14.66 4.54 6.23
N LEU A 89 -13.35 4.85 6.36
CA LEU A 89 -12.82 5.70 7.42
C LEU A 89 -13.46 7.09 7.46
N LEU A 90 -13.86 7.65 6.31
CA LEU A 90 -14.55 8.96 6.26
C LEU A 90 -15.83 8.97 7.08
N ALA A 91 -16.59 7.88 7.02
CA ALA A 91 -17.83 7.76 7.79
C ALA A 91 -17.59 7.30 9.24
N ALA A 92 -16.54 6.48 9.46
CA ALA A 92 -16.24 5.90 10.77
C ALA A 92 -15.55 6.87 11.73
N ALA A 93 -14.80 7.85 11.22
CA ALA A 93 -14.14 8.90 12.01
C ALA A 93 -14.31 10.27 11.31
N PRO A 94 -15.53 10.83 11.29
CA PRO A 94 -15.86 12.05 10.53
C PRO A 94 -15.24 13.32 11.12
N ASP A 95 -14.67 13.24 12.31
CA ASP A 95 -13.95 14.32 12.98
C ASP A 95 -12.52 14.53 12.46
N ARG A 96 -12.05 13.68 11.55
CA ARG A 96 -10.73 13.77 10.93
C ARG A 96 -10.81 14.41 9.55
N ARG A 97 -9.69 15.00 9.13
CA ARG A 97 -9.52 15.55 7.78
C ARG A 97 -8.91 14.51 6.87
N TYR A 98 -9.59 14.18 5.78
CA TYR A 98 -9.11 13.17 4.82
C TYR A 98 -8.61 13.81 3.54
N VAL A 99 -7.43 13.37 3.09
CA VAL A 99 -6.81 13.84 1.85
C VAL A 99 -6.47 12.68 0.94
N PHE A 100 -6.64 12.88 -0.37
CA PHE A 100 -6.49 11.85 -1.38
C PHE A 100 -5.57 12.30 -2.51
N PRO A 101 -4.80 11.39 -3.12
CA PRO A 101 -3.84 11.72 -4.16
C PRO A 101 -4.54 12.06 -5.48
N ARG A 102 -3.99 13.05 -6.17
CA ARG A 102 -4.27 13.40 -7.56
C ARG A 102 -2.96 13.45 -8.33
N VAL A 103 -2.92 12.83 -9.51
CA VAL A 103 -1.73 12.83 -10.38
C VAL A 103 -1.65 14.16 -11.15
N ILE A 104 -0.49 14.81 -11.07
CA ILE A 104 -0.17 16.04 -11.79
C ILE A 104 1.11 15.84 -12.59
N GLY A 105 0.97 15.58 -13.89
CA GLY A 105 2.11 15.28 -14.75
C GLY A 105 2.89 14.05 -14.28
N LYS A 106 4.14 14.22 -13.84
CA LYS A 106 4.98 13.16 -13.28
C LYS A 106 4.96 13.10 -11.75
N GLY A 107 4.27 14.04 -11.09
CA GLY A 107 4.11 14.14 -9.65
C GLY A 107 2.71 13.80 -9.19
N MET A 108 2.45 14.05 -7.92
CA MET A 108 1.12 14.00 -7.33
C MET A 108 0.95 15.05 -6.24
N GLU A 109 -0.29 15.41 -5.97
CA GLU A 109 -0.71 16.30 -4.90
C GLU A 109 -1.78 15.61 -4.08
N PHE A 110 -1.95 16.02 -2.82
CA PHE A 110 -3.04 15.53 -1.99
C PHE A 110 -4.11 16.61 -1.84
N HIS A 111 -5.37 16.22 -2.04
CA HIS A 111 -6.52 17.11 -1.98
C HIS A 111 -7.48 16.66 -0.89
N HIS A 112 -8.03 17.62 -0.15
CA HIS A 112 -9.03 17.37 0.88
C HIS A 112 -10.38 17.03 0.23
N LEU A 113 -10.98 15.91 0.63
CA LEU A 113 -12.33 15.50 0.24
C LEU A 113 -13.21 15.36 1.49
N ILE A 114 -14.47 15.78 1.33
CA ILE A 114 -15.54 15.54 2.30
C ILE A 114 -16.46 14.41 1.78
N ASP A 115 -16.69 14.38 0.46
CA ASP A 115 -17.50 13.38 -0.20
C ASP A 115 -16.82 12.85 -1.47
N ILE A 116 -16.48 11.56 -1.43
CA ILE A 116 -15.80 10.89 -2.55
C ILE A 116 -16.69 10.85 -3.80
N THR A 117 -18.01 10.74 -3.63
CA THR A 117 -18.92 10.56 -4.75
C THR A 117 -18.99 11.79 -5.64
N SER A 118 -19.19 12.97 -5.05
CA SER A 118 -19.35 14.24 -5.78
C SER A 118 -18.02 14.95 -6.08
N GLN A 119 -16.95 14.67 -5.32
CA GLN A 119 -15.68 15.38 -5.41
C GLN A 119 -14.58 14.61 -6.14
N THR A 120 -14.91 13.51 -6.82
CA THR A 120 -13.91 12.76 -7.61
C THR A 120 -14.36 12.62 -9.06
N THR A 121 -13.37 12.43 -9.94
CA THR A 121 -13.53 12.17 -11.38
C THR A 121 -12.69 10.99 -11.82
N ALA A 122 -12.94 10.49 -13.03
CA ALA A 122 -12.06 9.51 -13.66
C ALA A 122 -10.70 10.15 -13.96
N GLY A 123 -9.65 9.55 -13.46
CA GLY A 123 -8.27 9.91 -13.70
C GLY A 123 -7.56 8.91 -14.62
N PRO A 124 -6.24 9.06 -14.80
CA PRO A 124 -5.43 8.14 -15.60
C PRO A 124 -5.52 6.69 -15.08
N TRP A 125 -5.37 5.73 -16.00
CA TRP A 125 -5.29 4.27 -15.67
C TRP A 125 -6.50 3.70 -14.92
N GLY A 126 -7.69 4.32 -15.04
CA GLY A 126 -8.90 3.89 -14.35
C GLY A 126 -8.95 4.26 -12.86
N LEU A 127 -8.00 5.07 -12.40
CA LEU A 127 -8.03 5.65 -11.05
C LEU A 127 -9.16 6.66 -10.94
N ARG A 128 -9.82 6.71 -9.79
CA ARG A 128 -10.61 7.89 -9.40
C ARG A 128 -9.67 8.86 -8.69
N GLU A 129 -9.84 10.14 -8.95
CA GLU A 129 -9.01 11.19 -8.39
C GLU A 129 -9.87 12.36 -7.92
N PRO A 130 -9.41 13.12 -6.89
CA PRO A 130 -10.05 14.37 -6.50
C PRO A 130 -10.26 15.31 -7.70
N LEU A 131 -11.33 16.10 -7.70
CA LEU A 131 -11.49 17.22 -8.63
C LEU A 131 -10.36 18.24 -8.40
N ALA A 132 -9.89 18.90 -9.45
CA ALA A 132 -8.86 19.94 -9.35
C ALA A 132 -9.31 21.15 -8.50
N SER A 133 -10.61 21.33 -8.32
CA SER A 133 -11.19 22.37 -7.47
C SER A 133 -11.14 22.05 -5.97
N CYS A 134 -10.85 20.81 -5.59
CA CYS A 134 -10.71 20.44 -4.18
C CYS A 134 -9.42 21.07 -3.60
N PRO A 135 -9.45 21.52 -2.31
CA PRO A 135 -8.30 22.17 -1.70
C PRO A 135 -7.07 21.26 -1.65
N VAL A 136 -5.93 21.76 -2.12
CA VAL A 136 -4.62 21.10 -1.99
C VAL A 136 -4.15 21.18 -0.55
N VAL A 137 -3.52 20.12 -0.07
CA VAL A 137 -2.94 20.02 1.28
C VAL A 137 -1.47 19.67 1.15
N ALA A 138 -0.62 20.51 1.74
CA ALA A 138 0.83 20.31 1.74
C ALA A 138 1.21 19.08 2.59
N ILE A 139 2.32 18.45 2.23
CA ILE A 139 2.78 17.21 2.89
C ILE A 139 3.05 17.42 4.39
N GLU A 140 3.50 18.60 4.77
CA GLU A 140 3.78 18.98 6.15
C GLU A 140 2.52 19.11 7.04
N GLN A 141 1.34 19.13 6.41
CA GLN A 141 0.04 19.17 7.08
C GLN A 141 -0.59 17.77 7.23
N ILE A 142 0.07 16.74 6.72
CA ILE A 142 -0.39 15.35 6.80
C ILE A 142 0.28 14.70 7.99
N ASP A 143 -0.50 14.19 8.93
CA ASP A 143 0.03 13.54 10.14
C ASP A 143 0.35 12.06 9.88
N ILE A 144 -0.50 11.38 9.10
CA ILE A 144 -0.35 9.98 8.77
C ILE A 144 -0.81 9.70 7.34
N MET A 145 -0.12 8.80 6.65
CA MET A 145 -0.43 8.40 5.29
C MET A 145 -0.59 6.87 5.19
N LEU A 146 -1.77 6.42 4.79
CA LEU A 146 -2.01 5.04 4.38
C LEU A 146 -1.54 4.87 2.93
N CYS A 147 -0.46 4.12 2.74
CA CYS A 147 0.21 3.94 1.45
C CYS A 147 -0.27 2.65 0.75
N PRO A 148 -0.79 2.73 -0.48
CA PRO A 148 -1.08 1.54 -1.27
C PRO A 148 0.20 0.92 -1.83
N GLY A 149 0.17 -0.38 -2.07
CA GLY A 149 1.27 -1.10 -2.72
C GLY A 149 0.79 -2.35 -3.44
N VAL A 150 1.67 -2.92 -4.25
CA VAL A 150 1.46 -4.24 -4.86
C VAL A 150 1.71 -5.33 -3.83
N ALA A 151 2.74 -5.14 -3.00
CA ALA A 151 3.12 -6.00 -1.90
C ALA A 151 3.92 -5.19 -0.86
N PHE A 152 4.04 -5.75 0.34
CA PHE A 152 4.87 -5.21 1.41
C PHE A 152 5.69 -6.32 2.06
N SER A 153 6.70 -5.96 2.87
CA SER A 153 7.44 -6.93 3.66
C SER A 153 7.38 -6.64 5.15
N HIS A 154 7.67 -7.66 5.97
CA HIS A 154 7.88 -7.50 7.40
C HIS A 154 9.05 -6.54 7.71
N ALA A 155 10.05 -6.46 6.81
CA ALA A 155 11.09 -5.44 6.85
C ALA A 155 10.61 -4.04 6.45
N ARG A 156 9.30 -3.83 6.19
CA ARG A 156 8.62 -2.56 5.91
C ARG A 156 8.96 -1.95 4.53
N HIS A 157 9.52 -2.73 3.63
CA HIS A 157 9.67 -2.32 2.23
C HIS A 157 8.32 -2.37 1.51
N ARG A 158 8.14 -1.46 0.55
CA ARG A 158 6.95 -1.35 -0.29
C ARG A 158 7.27 -1.62 -1.75
N LEU A 159 6.59 -2.58 -2.36
CA LEU A 159 6.59 -2.76 -3.80
C LEU A 159 5.46 -1.94 -4.43
N GLY A 160 5.81 -0.78 -4.99
CA GLY A 160 4.85 0.06 -5.73
C GLY A 160 4.55 -0.48 -7.12
N LYS A 161 3.56 0.11 -7.82
CA LYS A 161 3.13 -0.26 -9.17
C LYS A 161 4.16 0.04 -10.28
N GLY A 162 5.25 0.75 -9.96
CA GLY A 162 6.35 1.06 -10.88
C GLY A 162 6.37 2.48 -11.44
N ALA A 163 5.34 3.29 -11.20
CA ALA A 163 5.31 4.69 -11.64
C ALA A 163 6.08 5.65 -10.71
N GLY A 164 6.41 5.24 -9.47
CA GLY A 164 7.23 5.99 -8.51
C GLY A 164 6.59 7.29 -7.97
N PHE A 165 5.26 7.43 -8.02
CA PHE A 165 4.59 8.67 -7.57
C PHE A 165 4.79 8.93 -6.08
N TYR A 166 4.59 7.91 -5.23
CA TYR A 166 4.77 8.05 -3.78
C TYR A 166 6.23 8.34 -3.42
N ASP A 167 7.18 7.65 -4.04
CA ASP A 167 8.60 7.83 -3.75
C ASP A 167 9.04 9.25 -4.11
N ARG A 168 8.62 9.76 -5.29
CA ARG A 168 8.89 11.16 -5.68
C ARG A 168 8.17 12.19 -4.82
N TYR A 169 6.95 11.89 -4.37
CA TYR A 169 6.21 12.81 -3.50
C TYR A 169 6.86 12.92 -2.13
N LEU A 170 7.19 11.79 -1.54
CA LEU A 170 7.84 11.74 -0.24
C LEU A 170 9.26 12.33 -0.27
N ALA A 171 10.00 12.17 -1.37
CA ALA A 171 11.33 12.78 -1.53
C ALA A 171 11.34 14.32 -1.55
N GLN A 172 10.18 14.99 -1.56
CA GLN A 172 10.09 16.45 -1.53
C GLN A 172 10.32 17.06 -0.13
N THR A 173 10.26 16.25 0.92
CA THR A 173 10.44 16.70 2.30
C THR A 173 11.35 15.75 3.07
N SER A 174 12.04 16.27 4.06
CA SER A 174 12.79 15.48 5.04
C SER A 174 11.94 15.10 6.26
N SER A 175 10.79 15.75 6.44
CA SER A 175 9.84 15.45 7.52
C SER A 175 8.61 14.74 6.93
N HIS A 176 8.60 13.43 6.99
CA HIS A 176 7.49 12.63 6.47
C HIS A 176 6.36 12.49 7.50
N PRO A 177 5.08 12.39 7.04
CA PRO A 177 4.00 11.88 7.87
C PRO A 177 4.32 10.45 8.34
N GLU A 178 3.61 9.95 9.32
CA GLU A 178 3.73 8.53 9.64
C GLU A 178 3.21 7.69 8.45
N LEU A 179 4.04 6.78 7.94
CA LEU A 179 3.77 6.00 6.72
C LEU A 179 3.33 4.60 7.10
N ILE A 180 2.08 4.24 6.81
CA ILE A 180 1.55 2.89 7.04
C ILE A 180 1.26 2.24 5.69
N GLY A 181 1.98 1.17 5.37
CA GLY A 181 1.67 0.35 4.21
C GLY A 181 0.35 -0.41 4.44
N VAL A 182 -0.54 -0.45 3.44
CA VAL A 182 -1.82 -1.15 3.56
C VAL A 182 -1.93 -2.22 2.47
N THR A 183 -2.14 -3.46 2.90
CA THR A 183 -2.24 -4.61 2.00
C THR A 183 -3.05 -5.74 2.65
N PHE A 184 -3.31 -6.81 1.89
CA PHE A 184 -3.83 -8.06 2.45
C PHE A 184 -2.66 -8.96 2.89
N ASP A 185 -2.86 -9.77 3.91
CA ASP A 185 -1.82 -10.60 4.54
C ASP A 185 -1.10 -11.52 3.54
N HIS A 186 -1.80 -12.06 2.55
CA HIS A 186 -1.19 -12.90 1.50
C HIS A 186 -0.25 -12.14 0.54
N LEU A 187 -0.20 -10.80 0.61
CA LEU A 187 0.73 -9.92 -0.10
C LEU A 187 1.76 -9.28 0.85
N LEU A 188 1.87 -9.77 2.09
CA LEU A 188 2.91 -9.43 3.04
C LEU A 188 3.97 -10.54 3.03
N PHE A 189 5.17 -10.21 2.60
CA PHE A 189 6.31 -11.10 2.44
C PHE A 189 7.32 -10.91 3.59
N GLU A 190 8.22 -11.87 3.79
CA GLU A 190 9.34 -11.68 4.74
C GLU A 190 10.24 -10.54 4.25
N GLU A 191 10.65 -10.60 2.97
CA GLU A 191 11.50 -9.61 2.34
C GLU A 191 11.01 -9.27 0.93
N LEU A 192 11.37 -8.09 0.45
CA LEU A 192 11.15 -7.64 -0.93
C LEU A 192 12.46 -7.12 -1.52
N PRO A 193 12.68 -7.27 -2.84
CA PRO A 193 13.79 -6.60 -3.51
C PRO A 193 13.61 -5.09 -3.37
N HIS A 194 14.64 -4.42 -2.86
CA HIS A 194 14.62 -2.99 -2.58
C HIS A 194 15.91 -2.31 -3.05
N GLU A 195 15.84 -1.01 -3.23
CA GLU A 195 16.96 -0.13 -3.55
C GLU A 195 17.18 0.82 -2.37
N GLU A 196 18.39 1.34 -2.24
CA GLU A 196 18.78 2.20 -1.10
C GLU A 196 17.90 3.44 -0.96
N HIS A 197 17.32 3.92 -2.07
CA HIS A 197 16.44 5.09 -2.10
C HIS A 197 14.95 4.78 -1.86
N ASP A 198 14.57 3.49 -1.74
CA ASP A 198 13.19 3.12 -1.43
C ASP A 198 12.84 3.56 0.00
N ILE A 199 11.74 4.28 0.15
CA ILE A 199 11.29 4.80 1.44
C ILE A 199 10.61 3.68 2.24
N LEU A 200 11.11 3.43 3.45
CA LEU A 200 10.54 2.45 4.36
C LEU A 200 9.22 2.96 4.96
N MET A 201 8.27 2.06 5.11
CA MET A 201 7.07 2.32 5.91
C MET A 201 7.43 2.29 7.41
N HIS A 202 6.67 3.01 8.23
CA HIS A 202 6.80 2.92 9.69
C HIS A 202 6.17 1.62 10.21
N ASP A 203 5.09 1.16 9.55
CA ASP A 203 4.45 -0.14 9.84
C ASP A 203 3.68 -0.64 8.60
N VAL A 204 3.19 -1.88 8.64
CA VAL A 204 2.31 -2.45 7.61
C VAL A 204 1.03 -2.96 8.28
N LEU A 205 -0.12 -2.59 7.72
CA LEU A 205 -1.44 -2.96 8.19
C LEU A 205 -2.10 -3.95 7.22
N THR A 206 -2.58 -5.06 7.77
CA THR A 206 -3.33 -6.09 7.06
C THR A 206 -4.67 -6.38 7.76
N GLU A 207 -5.50 -7.24 7.20
CA GLU A 207 -6.73 -7.73 7.85
C GLU A 207 -6.44 -8.52 9.15
N LYS A 208 -5.19 -8.91 9.37
CA LYS A 208 -4.72 -9.56 10.60
C LYS A 208 -4.12 -8.59 11.63
N GLY A 209 -4.16 -7.29 11.36
CA GLY A 209 -3.60 -6.24 12.22
C GLY A 209 -2.27 -5.68 11.73
N PHE A 210 -1.61 -4.92 12.59
CA PHE A 210 -0.31 -4.33 12.31
C PHE A 210 0.82 -5.36 12.39
N ALA A 211 1.74 -5.33 11.43
CA ALA A 211 2.83 -6.29 11.33
C ALA A 211 3.78 -6.22 12.55
N SER A 212 4.04 -5.02 13.08
CA SER A 212 4.87 -4.81 14.27
C SER A 212 4.32 -5.49 15.54
N GLN A 213 3.00 -5.68 15.64
CA GLN A 213 2.36 -6.30 16.83
C GLN A 213 2.46 -7.82 16.83
N LYS A 214 2.66 -8.45 15.66
CA LYS A 214 2.80 -9.92 15.57
C LYS A 214 4.13 -10.43 16.14
N GLY A 215 5.19 -9.62 16.13
CA GLY A 215 6.50 -9.96 16.71
C GLY A 215 6.51 -10.00 18.25
N ALA A 216 5.60 -9.27 18.90
CA ALA A 216 5.56 -9.21 20.37
C ALA A 216 4.88 -10.43 21.02
N SER A 217 4.03 -11.16 20.27
CA SER A 217 3.28 -12.31 20.82
C SER A 217 4.05 -13.63 20.76
N SER A 218 5.14 -13.73 19.99
CA SER A 218 5.94 -14.96 19.86
C SER A 218 7.13 -15.06 20.84
N SER A 219 7.32 -14.07 21.72
CA SER A 219 8.43 -14.03 22.69
C SER A 219 8.01 -14.44 24.11
N LEU A 220 6.80 -14.96 24.30
CA LEU A 220 6.25 -15.39 25.60
C LEU A 220 5.75 -16.85 25.53
N GLN A 221 6.63 -17.75 25.12
CA GLN A 221 6.46 -19.20 25.40
C GLN A 221 7.81 -19.78 25.81
#